data_9680376046ce92670f62db7a2c1d5653
#
_entry.id   9680376046ce92670f62db7a2c1d5653
#
_cell.length_a   1.000
_cell.length_b   1.000
_cell.length_c   1.000
_cell.angle_alpha   90.00
_cell.angle_beta   90.00
_cell.angle_gamma   90.00
#
_symmetry.space_group_name_H-M   'P 1'
#
loop_
_entity.id
_entity.type
_entity.pdbx_description
1 polymer ?
#
loop_
_entity_poly.entity_id
_entity_poly.type
_entity_poly.pdbx_seq_one_letter_code
_entity_poly.pdbx_strand_id
1 'polypeptide(L)'
;MDKRLKEIVDNFDSMKIGVDEPFRFHCTMCGKCCINREDILLTPRDIYRMAKELQISPEELFKRYCETYIGHDSCIPIVRLKPHGSVKRCPLLKDRKCSVHKAKPGVCAMFPIGRCVTVDQKAAKTVNAKIGEIQYVFINPGCGDDAKTHTVREWLSEFGIPVEDEVFKLWHQKLFQLGSIFRKAEKVCSDRTMELAWTATFVGLYLEYDTSKNFLPQFEENSEKILNLMRIIPTSKDGASHA
;
A
#
# COMPACT_ATOMS: atom_id res chain seq x y z
N MET A 1 -5.97 5.64 -14.41
CA MET A 1 -6.47 4.71 -13.38
C MET A 1 -6.60 3.32 -14.00
N ASP A 2 -6.09 2.29 -13.36
CA ASP A 2 -6.22 0.89 -13.80
C ASP A 2 -7.70 0.51 -13.99
N LYS A 3 -8.01 -0.28 -15.05
CA LYS A 3 -9.38 -0.68 -15.38
C LYS A 3 -10.09 -1.38 -14.21
N ARG A 4 -9.36 -2.24 -13.49
CA ARG A 4 -9.86 -2.96 -12.32
C ARG A 4 -10.16 -2.03 -11.14
N LEU A 5 -9.26 -1.07 -10.88
CA LEU A 5 -9.48 -0.09 -9.82
C LEU A 5 -10.70 0.79 -10.14
N LYS A 6 -10.88 1.16 -11.40
CA LYS A 6 -12.08 1.89 -11.85
C LYS A 6 -13.35 1.07 -11.61
N GLU A 7 -13.35 -0.21 -11.99
CA GLU A 7 -14.48 -1.12 -11.77
C GLU A 7 -14.84 -1.24 -10.27
N ILE A 8 -13.83 -1.32 -9.39
CA ILE A 8 -14.05 -1.34 -7.93
C ILE A 8 -14.67 -0.03 -7.46
N VAL A 9 -14.17 1.12 -7.93
CA VAL A 9 -14.71 2.44 -7.54
C VAL A 9 -16.14 2.61 -8.03
N ASP A 10 -16.42 2.26 -9.28
CA ASP A 10 -17.75 2.42 -9.90
C ASP A 10 -18.81 1.51 -9.24
N ASN A 11 -18.40 0.35 -8.71
CA ASN A 11 -19.29 -0.64 -8.09
C ASN A 11 -19.11 -0.76 -6.57
N PHE A 12 -18.43 0.18 -5.94
CA PHE A 12 -17.99 0.08 -4.55
C PHE A 12 -19.13 -0.26 -3.59
N ASP A 13 -20.27 0.43 -3.70
CA ASP A 13 -21.40 0.23 -2.78
C ASP A 13 -22.04 -1.14 -2.91
N SER A 14 -22.07 -1.72 -4.10
CA SER A 14 -22.59 -3.06 -4.34
C SER A 14 -21.63 -4.19 -3.92
N MET A 15 -20.35 -3.85 -3.73
CA MET A 15 -19.31 -4.78 -3.32
C MET A 15 -19.03 -4.73 -1.82
N LYS A 16 -19.63 -3.78 -1.09
CA LYS A 16 -19.44 -3.69 0.37
C LYS A 16 -19.86 -4.98 1.07
N ILE A 17 -19.07 -5.35 2.06
CA ILE A 17 -19.34 -6.51 2.92
C ILE A 17 -19.08 -6.14 4.37
N GLY A 18 -20.00 -6.53 5.25
CA GLY A 18 -19.85 -6.38 6.69
C GLY A 18 -18.77 -7.29 7.27
N VAL A 19 -18.19 -6.87 8.40
CA VAL A 19 -17.08 -7.60 9.03
C VAL A 19 -17.48 -9.03 9.44
N ASP A 20 -18.72 -9.20 9.86
CA ASP A 20 -19.29 -10.49 10.31
C ASP A 20 -20.25 -11.08 9.26
N GLU A 21 -20.31 -10.47 8.06
CA GLU A 21 -21.09 -10.98 6.95
C GLU A 21 -20.38 -12.15 6.26
N PRO A 22 -21.07 -13.26 5.94
CA PRO A 22 -20.44 -14.42 5.34
C PRO A 22 -20.18 -14.22 3.85
N PHE A 23 -19.05 -14.74 3.38
CA PHE A 23 -18.73 -14.91 1.96
C PHE A 23 -18.17 -16.30 1.68
N ARG A 24 -18.27 -16.77 0.45
CA ARG A 24 -17.79 -18.08 0.04
C ARG A 24 -16.54 -17.96 -0.79
N PHE A 25 -15.46 -18.57 -0.32
CA PHE A 25 -14.19 -18.65 -1.05
C PHE A 25 -13.30 -19.71 -0.44
N HIS A 26 -12.66 -20.52 -1.28
CA HIS A 26 -11.60 -21.43 -0.87
C HIS A 26 -10.41 -21.28 -1.81
N CYS A 27 -9.25 -20.92 -1.26
CA CYS A 27 -8.01 -20.77 -2.03
C CYS A 27 -7.42 -22.13 -2.39
N THR A 28 -7.53 -22.53 -3.64
CA THR A 28 -6.93 -23.77 -4.16
C THR A 28 -5.44 -23.64 -4.51
N MET A 29 -4.79 -22.54 -4.15
CA MET A 29 -3.39 -22.23 -4.47
C MET A 29 -3.06 -22.37 -5.96
N CYS A 30 -4.01 -22.06 -6.82
CA CYS A 30 -3.87 -22.21 -8.28
C CYS A 30 -2.88 -21.23 -8.92
N GLY A 31 -2.43 -20.21 -8.19
CA GLY A 31 -1.48 -19.19 -8.67
C GLY A 31 -2.08 -18.15 -9.62
N LYS A 32 -3.36 -18.21 -9.98
CA LYS A 32 -3.98 -17.23 -10.89
C LYS A 32 -3.90 -15.79 -10.37
N CYS A 33 -4.05 -15.58 -9.06
CA CYS A 33 -3.90 -14.28 -8.43
C CYS A 33 -2.45 -13.73 -8.44
N CYS A 34 -1.47 -14.51 -8.90
CA CYS A 34 -0.06 -14.13 -9.03
C CYS A 34 0.37 -13.90 -10.48
N ILE A 35 -0.57 -13.92 -11.44
CA ILE A 35 -0.33 -13.74 -12.87
C ILE A 35 -1.17 -12.57 -13.37
N ASN A 36 -0.67 -11.82 -14.35
CA ASN A 36 -1.26 -10.58 -14.86
C ASN A 36 -1.51 -9.54 -13.77
N ARG A 37 -0.56 -9.39 -12.84
CA ARG A 37 -0.69 -8.48 -11.70
C ARG A 37 0.40 -7.40 -11.76
N GLU A 38 -0.03 -6.19 -12.01
CA GLU A 38 0.80 -4.98 -11.95
C GLU A 38 0.39 -4.08 -10.76
N ASP A 39 -0.62 -4.51 -10.02
CA ASP A 39 -1.33 -3.77 -8.99
C ASP A 39 -1.02 -4.25 -7.56
N ILE A 40 0.05 -5.02 -7.35
CA ILE A 40 0.44 -5.44 -6.00
C ILE A 40 1.25 -4.31 -5.35
N LEU A 41 0.52 -3.31 -4.86
CA LEU A 41 1.09 -2.19 -4.13
C LEU A 41 1.53 -2.64 -2.74
N LEU A 42 2.67 -2.13 -2.30
CA LEU A 42 3.26 -2.47 -1.02
C LEU A 42 3.22 -1.27 -0.08
N THR A 43 2.84 -1.54 1.16
CA THR A 43 2.99 -0.59 2.26
C THR A 43 4.39 -0.72 2.88
N PRO A 44 4.86 0.26 3.66
CA PRO A 44 6.08 0.10 4.45
C PRO A 44 6.08 -1.16 5.33
N ARG A 45 4.93 -1.51 5.91
CA ARG A 45 4.76 -2.72 6.72
C ARG A 45 4.95 -4.01 5.89
N ASP A 46 4.53 -4.00 4.62
CA ASP A 46 4.72 -5.15 3.74
C ASP A 46 6.21 -5.34 3.42
N ILE A 47 6.94 -4.26 3.12
CA ILE A 47 8.39 -4.29 2.90
C ILE A 47 9.09 -4.84 4.13
N TYR A 48 8.81 -4.30 5.33
CA TYR A 48 9.39 -4.76 6.58
C TYR A 48 9.12 -6.26 6.82
N ARG A 49 7.86 -6.72 6.69
CA ARG A 49 7.47 -8.11 6.95
C ARG A 49 8.11 -9.09 5.98
N MET A 50 8.14 -8.75 4.69
CA MET A 50 8.76 -9.59 3.67
C MET A 50 10.27 -9.64 3.83
N ALA A 51 10.93 -8.51 4.14
CA ALA A 51 12.36 -8.45 4.40
C ALA A 51 12.75 -9.34 5.59
N LYS A 52 11.99 -9.24 6.68
CA LYS A 52 12.15 -10.08 7.88
C LYS A 52 11.97 -11.58 7.57
N GLU A 53 10.93 -11.96 6.83
CA GLU A 53 10.68 -13.36 6.44
C GLU A 53 11.80 -13.94 5.56
N LEU A 54 12.31 -13.13 4.64
CA LEU A 54 13.39 -13.53 3.75
C LEU A 54 14.80 -13.38 4.36
N GLN A 55 14.89 -12.82 5.58
CA GLN A 55 16.16 -12.55 6.29
C GLN A 55 17.13 -11.68 5.47
N ILE A 56 16.61 -10.68 4.79
CA ILE A 56 17.36 -9.68 4.01
C ILE A 56 16.98 -8.27 4.45
N SER A 57 17.77 -7.26 4.04
CA SER A 57 17.41 -5.87 4.32
C SER A 57 16.23 -5.39 3.46
N PRO A 58 15.50 -4.33 3.88
CA PRO A 58 14.48 -3.69 3.04
C PRO A 58 15.01 -3.24 1.69
N GLU A 59 16.24 -2.72 1.60
CA GLU A 59 16.89 -2.31 0.36
C GLU A 59 17.12 -3.50 -0.58
N GLU A 60 17.60 -4.63 -0.03
CA GLU A 60 17.84 -5.83 -0.79
C GLU A 60 16.52 -6.43 -1.30
N LEU A 61 15.47 -6.42 -0.48
CA LEU A 61 14.12 -6.81 -0.88
C LEU A 61 13.63 -5.96 -2.06
N PHE A 62 13.74 -4.63 -1.92
CA PHE A 62 13.33 -3.69 -2.97
C PHE A 62 14.10 -3.97 -4.27
N LYS A 63 15.41 -4.03 -4.20
CA LYS A 63 16.28 -4.26 -5.36
C LYS A 63 15.94 -5.54 -6.11
N ARG A 64 15.61 -6.62 -5.40
CA ARG A 64 15.33 -7.94 -6.01
C ARG A 64 13.92 -8.07 -6.57
N TYR A 65 12.92 -7.50 -5.90
CA TYR A 65 11.52 -7.86 -6.13
C TYR A 65 10.59 -6.69 -6.41
N CYS A 66 11.04 -5.46 -6.23
CA CYS A 66 10.17 -4.29 -6.28
C CYS A 66 10.62 -3.28 -7.35
N GLU A 67 9.72 -2.37 -7.64
CA GLU A 67 9.97 -1.14 -8.38
C GLU A 67 9.15 0.00 -7.76
N THR A 68 9.56 1.24 -8.03
CA THR A 68 8.85 2.43 -7.57
C THR A 68 8.50 3.34 -8.74
N TYR A 69 7.42 4.10 -8.58
CA TYR A 69 6.99 5.15 -9.50
C TYR A 69 6.26 6.23 -8.71
N ILE A 70 6.13 7.41 -9.28
CA ILE A 70 5.33 8.48 -8.66
C ILE A 70 3.86 8.27 -9.00
N GLY A 71 3.03 8.15 -7.97
CA GLY A 71 1.60 7.96 -8.15
C GLY A 71 0.95 9.23 -8.69
N HIS A 72 0.21 9.11 -9.80
CA HIS A 72 -0.43 10.24 -10.47
C HIS A 72 -1.34 11.07 -9.54
N ASP A 73 -2.15 10.40 -8.73
CA ASP A 73 -3.11 11.08 -7.85
C ASP A 73 -2.52 11.41 -6.47
N SER A 74 -1.61 10.59 -5.99
CA SER A 74 -0.95 10.77 -4.68
C SER A 74 0.23 11.72 -4.73
N CYS A 75 0.89 11.87 -5.88
CA CYS A 75 2.11 12.65 -6.10
C CYS A 75 3.30 12.21 -5.25
N ILE A 76 3.27 11.00 -4.70
CA ILE A 76 4.34 10.44 -3.86
C ILE A 76 4.87 9.12 -4.44
N PRO A 77 6.07 8.68 -4.02
CA PRO A 77 6.59 7.37 -4.39
C PRO A 77 5.65 6.24 -3.93
N ILE A 78 5.32 5.36 -4.87
CA ILE A 78 4.56 4.15 -4.62
C ILE A 78 5.45 2.97 -4.95
N VAL A 79 5.50 1.98 -4.07
CA VAL A 79 6.24 0.74 -4.28
C VAL A 79 5.28 -0.38 -4.66
N ARG A 80 5.66 -1.18 -5.66
CA ARG A 80 4.93 -2.39 -6.06
C ARG A 80 5.88 -3.55 -6.32
N LEU A 81 5.35 -4.76 -6.31
CA LEU A 81 6.09 -5.91 -6.80
C LEU A 81 6.34 -5.76 -8.31
N LYS A 82 7.59 -5.98 -8.73
CA LYS A 82 8.01 -5.90 -10.13
C LYS A 82 7.59 -7.16 -10.88
N PRO A 83 6.61 -7.07 -11.81
CA PRO A 83 6.13 -8.25 -12.52
C PRO A 83 7.18 -8.77 -13.51
N HIS A 84 7.23 -10.08 -13.69
CA HIS A 84 8.19 -10.76 -14.57
C HIS A 84 7.55 -11.36 -15.82
N GLY A 85 8.24 -11.21 -16.95
CA GLY A 85 7.93 -11.85 -18.22
C GLY A 85 6.65 -11.33 -18.87
N SER A 86 6.29 -11.89 -20.01
CA SER A 86 5.10 -11.49 -20.81
C SER A 86 3.77 -11.70 -20.07
N VAL A 87 3.71 -12.69 -19.19
CA VAL A 87 2.53 -12.99 -18.36
C VAL A 87 2.50 -12.20 -17.04
N LYS A 88 3.41 -11.25 -16.86
CA LYS A 88 3.48 -10.37 -15.68
C LYS A 88 3.32 -11.13 -14.37
N ARG A 89 4.15 -12.16 -14.21
CA ARG A 89 4.13 -13.05 -13.06
C ARG A 89 4.73 -12.36 -11.84
N CYS A 90 4.15 -12.60 -10.67
CA CYS A 90 4.70 -12.17 -9.39
C CYS A 90 6.14 -12.74 -9.21
N PRO A 91 7.13 -11.91 -8.85
CA PRO A 91 8.54 -12.35 -8.69
C PRO A 91 8.72 -13.33 -7.51
N LEU A 92 7.78 -13.37 -6.58
CA LEU A 92 7.80 -14.23 -5.40
C LEU A 92 7.06 -15.57 -5.62
N LEU A 93 6.55 -15.81 -6.83
CA LEU A 93 5.91 -17.09 -7.19
C LEU A 93 6.96 -18.07 -7.63
N LYS A 94 7.21 -19.10 -6.81
CA LYS A 94 8.11 -20.23 -7.10
C LYS A 94 7.33 -21.54 -7.05
N ASP A 95 7.44 -22.39 -8.06
CA ASP A 95 6.80 -23.69 -8.12
C ASP A 95 5.28 -23.64 -7.76
N ARG A 96 4.58 -22.62 -8.31
CA ARG A 96 3.16 -22.34 -8.05
C ARG A 96 2.84 -21.98 -6.60
N LYS A 97 3.84 -21.69 -5.76
CA LYS A 97 3.68 -21.30 -4.34
C LYS A 97 4.28 -19.92 -4.09
N CYS A 98 3.67 -19.18 -3.18
CA CYS A 98 4.21 -17.90 -2.73
C CYS A 98 5.40 -18.15 -1.80
N SER A 99 6.59 -17.65 -2.13
CA SER A 99 7.81 -17.82 -1.32
C SER A 99 7.78 -17.05 0.00
N VAL A 100 6.87 -16.06 0.12
CA VAL A 100 6.63 -15.29 1.36
C VAL A 100 5.22 -15.53 1.90
N HIS A 101 4.72 -16.77 1.85
CA HIS A 101 3.33 -17.07 2.19
C HIS A 101 2.90 -16.55 3.56
N LYS A 102 3.77 -16.66 4.58
CA LYS A 102 3.52 -16.19 5.96
C LYS A 102 3.58 -14.66 6.11
N ALA A 103 4.29 -14.01 5.21
CA ALA A 103 4.48 -12.56 5.19
C ALA A 103 3.96 -11.93 3.89
N LYS A 104 2.91 -12.51 3.29
CA LYS A 104 2.26 -11.95 2.09
C LYS A 104 1.99 -10.45 2.26
N PRO A 105 2.15 -9.65 1.21
CA PRO A 105 1.61 -8.29 1.20
C PRO A 105 0.14 -8.27 1.63
N GLY A 106 -0.26 -7.25 2.37
CA GLY A 106 -1.62 -7.14 2.89
C GLY A 106 -2.69 -7.34 1.80
N VAL A 107 -2.49 -6.74 0.63
CA VAL A 107 -3.41 -6.90 -0.52
C VAL A 107 -3.50 -8.35 -1.01
N CYS A 108 -2.42 -9.12 -0.91
CA CYS A 108 -2.42 -10.54 -1.29
C CYS A 108 -3.00 -11.43 -0.19
N ALA A 109 -2.76 -11.09 1.09
CA ALA A 109 -3.25 -11.84 2.24
C ALA A 109 -4.78 -11.73 2.35
N MET A 110 -5.31 -10.53 2.16
CA MET A 110 -6.75 -10.28 2.24
C MET A 110 -7.54 -10.80 1.05
N PHE A 111 -6.91 -10.95 -0.14
CA PHE A 111 -7.65 -11.38 -1.34
C PHE A 111 -8.52 -12.63 -1.09
N PRO A 112 -9.82 -12.64 -1.45
CA PRO A 112 -10.54 -11.72 -2.32
C PRO A 112 -11.17 -10.50 -1.62
N ILE A 113 -10.88 -10.26 -0.38
CA ILE A 113 -11.36 -9.08 0.34
C ILE A 113 -10.42 -7.89 0.01
N GLY A 114 -11.03 -6.77 -0.37
CA GLY A 114 -10.37 -5.46 -0.43
C GLY A 114 -10.74 -4.63 0.79
N ARG A 115 -9.92 -3.61 1.10
CA ARG A 115 -10.25 -2.63 2.13
C ARG A 115 -9.85 -1.22 1.71
N CYS A 116 -10.59 -0.25 2.21
CA CYS A 116 -10.30 1.16 2.07
C CYS A 116 -10.62 1.91 3.37
N VAL A 117 -10.21 3.16 3.45
CA VAL A 117 -10.62 4.08 4.51
C VAL A 117 -11.60 5.09 3.95
N THR A 118 -12.58 5.47 4.76
CA THR A 118 -13.41 6.64 4.45
C THR A 118 -12.63 7.92 4.73
N VAL A 119 -12.77 8.91 3.87
CA VAL A 119 -12.13 10.21 4.01
C VAL A 119 -13.12 11.28 3.55
N ASP A 120 -13.24 12.36 4.31
CA ASP A 120 -13.95 13.53 3.81
C ASP A 120 -13.24 14.04 2.53
N GLN A 121 -13.96 14.05 1.41
CA GLN A 121 -13.43 14.42 0.10
C GLN A 121 -12.84 15.85 0.06
N LYS A 122 -13.38 16.77 0.84
CA LYS A 122 -12.84 18.13 0.96
C LYS A 122 -11.54 18.13 1.78
N ALA A 123 -11.51 17.36 2.85
CA ALA A 123 -10.33 17.21 3.72
C ALA A 123 -9.23 16.36 3.07
N ALA A 124 -9.55 15.41 2.22
CA ALA A 124 -8.58 14.52 1.55
C ALA A 124 -7.49 15.25 0.75
N LYS A 125 -7.76 16.50 0.34
CA LYS A 125 -6.81 17.36 -0.38
C LYS A 125 -5.99 18.27 0.55
N THR A 126 -6.11 18.12 1.85
CA THR A 126 -5.45 18.94 2.86
C THR A 126 -4.53 18.11 3.76
N VAL A 127 -3.57 18.77 4.41
CA VAL A 127 -2.69 18.14 5.41
C VAL A 127 -3.44 17.70 6.67
N ASN A 128 -4.68 18.14 6.85
CA ASN A 128 -5.53 17.85 8.01
C ASN A 128 -6.59 16.78 7.70
N ALA A 129 -6.42 16.00 6.63
CA ALA A 129 -7.34 14.90 6.31
C ALA A 129 -7.48 13.95 7.51
N LYS A 130 -8.71 13.79 7.99
CA LYS A 130 -9.02 12.79 9.02
C LYS A 130 -9.42 11.50 8.34
N ILE A 131 -8.76 10.43 8.76
CA ILE A 131 -9.09 9.07 8.34
C ILE A 131 -10.27 8.59 9.16
N GLY A 132 -11.32 8.16 8.48
CA GLY A 132 -12.51 7.58 9.09
C GLY A 132 -12.41 6.07 9.27
N GLU A 133 -13.54 5.39 9.11
CA GLU A 133 -13.65 3.95 9.31
C GLU A 133 -13.01 3.15 8.17
N ILE A 134 -12.57 1.93 8.50
CA ILE A 134 -12.15 0.95 7.51
C ILE A 134 -13.42 0.28 6.95
N GLN A 135 -13.53 0.24 5.63
CA GLN A 135 -14.59 -0.46 4.91
C GLN A 135 -14.01 -1.61 4.11
N TYR A 136 -14.79 -2.67 3.98
CA TYR A 136 -14.40 -3.88 3.27
C TYR A 136 -15.29 -4.10 2.05
N VAL A 137 -14.70 -4.70 1.01
CA VAL A 137 -15.40 -5.09 -0.22
C VAL A 137 -15.03 -6.53 -0.56
N PHE A 138 -16.01 -7.29 -1.07
CA PHE A 138 -15.75 -8.60 -1.66
C PHE A 138 -15.59 -8.45 -3.18
N ILE A 139 -14.44 -8.86 -3.68
CA ILE A 139 -14.08 -8.77 -5.10
C ILE A 139 -14.18 -10.18 -5.68
N ASN A 140 -15.01 -10.37 -6.71
CA ASN A 140 -15.11 -11.67 -7.37
C ASN A 140 -13.70 -12.15 -7.79
N PRO A 141 -13.20 -13.26 -7.20
CA PRO A 141 -11.81 -13.64 -7.34
C PRO A 141 -11.46 -14.20 -8.74
N GLY A 142 -12.40 -14.72 -9.50
CA GLY A 142 -12.15 -15.42 -10.74
C GLY A 142 -11.21 -16.64 -10.61
N CYS A 143 -10.96 -17.10 -9.39
CA CYS A 143 -10.08 -18.24 -9.06
C CYS A 143 -10.50 -18.85 -7.72
N GLY A 144 -9.94 -20.03 -7.38
CA GLY A 144 -10.39 -20.79 -6.23
C GLY A 144 -11.73 -21.45 -6.51
N ASP A 145 -12.44 -21.83 -5.45
CA ASP A 145 -13.81 -22.34 -5.47
C ASP A 145 -14.60 -21.76 -4.28
N ASP A 146 -15.85 -22.15 -4.15
CA ASP A 146 -16.78 -21.69 -3.11
C ASP A 146 -17.03 -22.74 -1.99
N ALA A 147 -16.10 -23.69 -1.82
CA ALA A 147 -16.27 -24.82 -0.90
C ALA A 147 -16.24 -24.41 0.58
N LYS A 148 -15.73 -23.23 0.92
CA LYS A 148 -15.65 -22.75 2.30
C LYS A 148 -16.39 -21.43 2.47
N THR A 149 -17.01 -21.27 3.64
CA THR A 149 -17.61 -20.02 4.07
C THR A 149 -16.74 -19.39 5.15
N HIS A 150 -16.55 -18.09 5.06
CA HIS A 150 -15.79 -17.26 6.02
C HIS A 150 -16.56 -15.98 6.28
N THR A 151 -16.33 -15.36 7.43
CA THR A 151 -16.57 -13.94 7.62
C THR A 151 -15.30 -13.14 7.30
N VAL A 152 -15.40 -11.83 7.09
CA VAL A 152 -14.22 -10.98 6.91
C VAL A 152 -13.29 -11.07 8.13
N ARG A 153 -13.86 -11.09 9.33
CA ARG A 153 -13.11 -11.23 10.59
C ARG A 153 -12.28 -12.51 10.63
N GLU A 154 -12.90 -13.65 10.35
CA GLU A 154 -12.22 -14.94 10.33
C GLU A 154 -11.10 -14.97 9.29
N TRP A 155 -11.40 -14.52 8.07
CA TRP A 155 -10.42 -14.46 6.97
C TRP A 155 -9.19 -13.61 7.30
N LEU A 156 -9.39 -12.42 7.86
CA LEU A 156 -8.30 -11.55 8.27
C LEU A 156 -7.46 -12.14 9.39
N SER A 157 -8.11 -12.84 10.34
CA SER A 157 -7.44 -13.45 11.49
C SER A 157 -6.44 -14.53 11.09
N GLU A 158 -6.69 -15.26 9.99
CA GLU A 158 -5.75 -16.27 9.47
C GLU A 158 -4.37 -15.69 9.11
N PHE A 159 -4.32 -14.39 8.80
CA PHE A 159 -3.08 -13.68 8.46
C PHE A 159 -2.64 -12.68 9.53
N GLY A 160 -3.27 -12.69 10.69
CA GLY A 160 -2.97 -11.77 11.79
C GLY A 160 -3.24 -10.31 11.44
N ILE A 161 -4.23 -10.04 10.58
CA ILE A 161 -4.64 -8.69 10.19
C ILE A 161 -5.81 -8.27 11.06
N PRO A 162 -5.69 -7.22 11.90
CA PRO A 162 -6.81 -6.74 12.69
C PRO A 162 -7.88 -6.09 11.82
N VAL A 163 -9.14 -6.25 12.20
CA VAL A 163 -10.27 -5.57 11.54
C VAL A 163 -10.12 -4.06 11.65
N GLU A 164 -9.86 -3.56 12.87
CA GLU A 164 -9.47 -2.17 13.11
C GLU A 164 -7.95 -2.09 13.11
N ASP A 165 -7.36 -1.77 11.95
CA ASP A 165 -5.91 -1.73 11.73
C ASP A 165 -5.40 -0.29 11.82
N GLU A 166 -4.92 0.11 13.01
CA GLU A 166 -4.41 1.46 13.25
C GLU A 166 -3.16 1.77 12.40
N VAL A 167 -2.33 0.77 12.10
CA VAL A 167 -1.19 0.96 11.18
C VAL A 167 -1.67 1.29 9.76
N PHE A 168 -2.76 0.65 9.32
CA PHE A 168 -3.36 0.93 8.03
C PHE A 168 -3.95 2.35 7.98
N LYS A 169 -4.66 2.78 9.03
CA LYS A 169 -5.17 4.15 9.15
C LYS A 169 -4.04 5.17 9.16
N LEU A 170 -3.02 4.95 10.00
CA LEU A 170 -1.87 5.83 10.10
C LEU A 170 -1.12 5.97 8.76
N TRP A 171 -0.91 4.86 8.04
CA TRP A 171 -0.31 4.88 6.71
C TRP A 171 -1.10 5.77 5.75
N HIS A 172 -2.42 5.61 5.68
CA HIS A 172 -3.26 6.43 4.82
C HIS A 172 -3.26 7.91 5.22
N GLN A 173 -3.25 8.20 6.53
CA GLN A 173 -3.11 9.56 7.01
C GLN A 173 -1.82 10.22 6.51
N LYS A 174 -0.68 9.51 6.60
CA LYS A 174 0.61 10.01 6.08
C LYS A 174 0.58 10.18 4.57
N LEU A 175 -0.03 9.26 3.82
CA LEU A 175 -0.23 9.38 2.37
C LEU A 175 -0.98 10.67 1.99
N PHE A 176 -2.08 10.98 2.66
CA PHE A 176 -2.85 12.20 2.38
C PHE A 176 -2.07 13.46 2.73
N GLN A 177 -1.38 13.47 3.87
CA GLN A 177 -0.57 14.59 4.32
C GLN A 177 0.56 14.90 3.32
N LEU A 178 1.36 13.89 2.98
CA LEU A 178 2.46 14.03 2.03
C LEU A 178 1.95 14.38 0.63
N GLY A 179 0.93 13.67 0.14
CA GLY A 179 0.34 13.97 -1.17
C GLY A 179 -0.20 15.40 -1.29
N SER A 180 -0.73 15.97 -0.19
CA SER A 180 -1.14 17.38 -0.15
C SER A 180 0.05 18.34 -0.29
N ILE A 181 1.17 18.04 0.35
CA ILE A 181 2.41 18.84 0.23
C ILE A 181 2.95 18.73 -1.19
N PHE A 182 3.15 17.53 -1.69
CA PHE A 182 3.74 17.29 -3.02
C PHE A 182 2.93 17.90 -4.17
N ARG A 183 1.60 17.77 -4.17
CA ARG A 183 0.74 18.42 -5.18
C ARG A 183 0.90 19.93 -5.25
N LYS A 184 1.28 20.60 -4.16
CA LYS A 184 1.57 22.02 -4.13
C LYS A 184 3.01 22.29 -4.58
N ALA A 185 3.97 21.51 -4.08
CA ALA A 185 5.39 21.63 -4.38
C ALA A 185 5.69 21.44 -5.87
N GLU A 186 5.05 20.47 -6.54
CA GLU A 186 5.19 20.24 -8.00
C GLU A 186 4.90 21.47 -8.86
N LYS A 187 4.11 22.42 -8.36
CA LYS A 187 3.74 23.63 -9.10
C LYS A 187 4.77 24.74 -9.02
N VAL A 188 5.72 24.65 -8.09
CA VAL A 188 6.63 25.75 -7.75
C VAL A 188 8.08 25.34 -7.62
N CYS A 189 8.36 24.07 -7.34
CA CYS A 189 9.72 23.57 -7.19
C CYS A 189 10.32 23.14 -8.53
N SER A 190 11.66 23.12 -8.59
CA SER A 190 12.38 22.55 -9.72
C SER A 190 12.28 21.03 -9.74
N ASP A 191 12.46 20.42 -10.93
CA ASP A 191 12.48 18.96 -11.09
C ASP A 191 13.51 18.30 -10.16
N ARG A 192 14.70 18.91 -10.02
CA ARG A 192 15.74 18.42 -9.12
C ARG A 192 15.32 18.42 -7.66
N THR A 193 14.62 19.46 -7.21
CA THR A 193 14.08 19.54 -5.84
C THR A 193 13.04 18.45 -5.63
N MET A 194 12.16 18.23 -6.61
CA MET A 194 11.15 17.18 -6.54
C MET A 194 11.76 15.79 -6.52
N GLU A 195 12.77 15.51 -7.36
CA GLU A 195 13.48 14.21 -7.36
C GLU A 195 14.14 13.92 -6.01
N LEU A 196 14.79 14.90 -5.40
CA LEU A 196 15.38 14.75 -4.06
C LEU A 196 14.32 14.48 -3.00
N ALA A 197 13.20 15.22 -3.05
CA ALA A 197 12.10 15.05 -2.10
C ALA A 197 11.43 13.67 -2.24
N TRP A 198 11.19 13.21 -3.46
CA TRP A 198 10.66 11.87 -3.71
C TRP A 198 11.63 10.77 -3.27
N THR A 199 12.93 10.95 -3.54
CA THR A 199 13.95 9.99 -3.11
C THR A 199 14.03 9.91 -1.59
N ALA A 200 14.07 11.04 -0.89
CA ALA A 200 14.08 11.07 0.57
C ALA A 200 12.81 10.42 1.15
N THR A 201 11.66 10.71 0.56
CA THR A 201 10.37 10.11 0.96
C THR A 201 10.36 8.60 0.75
N PHE A 202 10.83 8.14 -0.40
CA PHE A 202 10.93 6.70 -0.69
C PHE A 202 11.86 5.99 0.31
N VAL A 203 13.07 6.50 0.51
CA VAL A 203 14.04 5.90 1.43
C VAL A 203 13.50 5.87 2.84
N GLY A 204 13.07 7.01 3.38
CA GLY A 204 12.62 7.12 4.77
C GLY A 204 11.33 6.35 5.06
N LEU A 205 10.40 6.23 4.10
CA LEU A 205 9.16 5.50 4.33
C LEU A 205 9.28 4.01 4.09
N TYR A 206 10.13 3.55 3.18
CA TYR A 206 10.12 2.15 2.76
C TYR A 206 11.39 1.37 3.12
N LEU A 207 12.54 2.02 3.28
CA LEU A 207 13.82 1.31 3.39
C LEU A 207 14.46 1.39 4.78
N GLU A 208 14.24 2.45 5.53
CA GLU A 208 14.90 2.68 6.84
C GLU A 208 14.26 1.88 7.98
N TYR A 209 14.32 0.55 7.91
CA TYR A 209 13.81 -0.34 8.96
C TYR A 209 14.84 -1.38 9.40
N ASP A 210 15.02 -1.47 10.72
CA ASP A 210 15.70 -2.58 11.36
C ASP A 210 14.69 -3.72 11.60
N THR A 211 14.84 -4.82 10.87
CA THR A 211 13.90 -5.97 10.93
C THR A 211 14.00 -6.75 12.24
N SER A 212 14.99 -6.49 13.10
CA SER A 212 15.09 -7.05 14.44
C SER A 212 14.22 -6.34 15.48
N LYS A 213 13.83 -5.08 15.22
CA LYS A 213 13.01 -4.24 16.10
C LYS A 213 11.53 -4.25 15.65
N ASN A 214 10.62 -3.80 16.50
CA ASN A 214 9.21 -3.66 16.17
C ASN A 214 8.99 -2.61 15.08
N PHE A 215 8.06 -2.89 14.17
CA PHE A 215 7.76 -2.04 13.02
C PHE A 215 7.18 -0.67 13.41
N LEU A 216 6.11 -0.68 14.23
CA LEU A 216 5.29 0.53 14.46
C LEU A 216 6.08 1.72 15.00
N PRO A 217 6.92 1.59 16.06
CA PRO A 217 7.69 2.72 16.53
C PRO A 217 8.64 3.31 15.47
N GLN A 218 9.27 2.47 14.66
CA GLN A 218 10.14 2.91 13.58
C GLN A 218 9.34 3.64 12.49
N PHE A 219 8.15 3.11 12.12
CA PHE A 219 7.29 3.75 11.14
C PHE A 219 6.78 5.12 11.60
N GLU A 220 6.39 5.25 12.86
CA GLU A 220 5.99 6.53 13.46
C GLU A 220 7.15 7.54 13.39
N GLU A 221 8.33 7.16 13.84
CA GLU A 221 9.52 8.02 13.80
C GLU A 221 9.87 8.42 12.36
N ASN A 222 10.01 7.46 11.45
CA ASN A 222 10.40 7.70 10.06
C ASN A 222 9.36 8.57 9.34
N SER A 223 8.08 8.27 9.52
CA SER A 223 7.02 9.03 8.85
C SER A 223 6.90 10.47 9.36
N GLU A 224 7.13 10.73 10.65
CA GLU A 224 7.19 12.10 11.20
C GLU A 224 8.44 12.84 10.70
N LYS A 225 9.59 12.20 10.70
CA LYS A 225 10.83 12.75 10.14
C LYS A 225 10.63 13.23 8.68
N ILE A 226 10.06 12.35 7.84
CA ILE A 226 9.80 12.67 6.44
C ILE A 226 8.74 13.78 6.31
N LEU A 227 7.67 13.72 7.08
CA LEU A 227 6.64 14.75 7.04
C LEU A 227 7.21 16.13 7.43
N ASN A 228 8.04 16.19 8.46
CA ASN A 228 8.69 17.43 8.89
C ASN A 228 9.67 17.95 7.83
N LEU A 229 10.45 17.06 7.21
CA LEU A 229 11.36 17.42 6.11
C LEU A 229 10.57 17.97 4.90
N MET A 230 9.44 17.36 4.54
CA MET A 230 8.65 17.80 3.41
C MET A 230 7.91 19.12 3.68
N ARG A 231 7.64 19.48 4.93
CA ARG A 231 7.01 20.77 5.28
C ARG A 231 7.87 21.99 5.00
N ILE A 232 9.18 21.85 4.88
CA ILE A 232 10.10 22.97 4.55
C ILE A 232 10.23 23.20 3.05
N ILE A 233 9.70 22.31 2.21
CA ILE A 233 9.72 22.49 0.75
C ILE A 233 8.74 23.61 0.37
N PRO A 234 9.15 24.54 -0.54
CA PRO A 234 8.26 25.58 -1.02
C PRO A 234 6.96 25.03 -1.58
N THR A 235 5.84 25.58 -1.17
CA THR A 235 4.49 25.21 -1.66
C THR A 235 3.70 26.39 -2.24
N SER A 236 4.34 27.58 -2.30
CA SER A 236 3.86 28.80 -2.95
C SER A 236 5.01 29.51 -3.64
N LYS A 237 4.71 30.38 -4.62
CA LYS A 237 5.73 31.15 -5.36
C LYS A 237 6.52 32.10 -4.46
N ASP A 238 5.91 32.60 -3.40
CA ASP A 238 6.57 33.51 -2.44
C ASP A 238 7.59 32.78 -1.56
N GLY A 239 7.45 31.48 -1.37
CA GLY A 239 8.42 30.63 -0.65
C GLY A 239 9.60 30.14 -1.51
N ALA A 240 9.49 30.23 -2.83
CA ALA A 240 10.55 29.78 -3.75
C ALA A 240 11.70 30.79 -3.94
N SER A 241 11.52 32.03 -3.49
CA SER A 241 12.53 33.09 -3.63
C SER A 241 13.59 33.12 -2.52
N HIS A 242 13.52 32.23 -1.53
CA HIS A 242 14.41 32.18 -0.37
C HIS A 242 15.07 30.80 -0.13
N ALA A 243 14.99 29.87 -1.10
CA ALA A 243 15.56 28.53 -1.00
C ALA A 243 16.67 28.27 -2.03
#